data_3757f9b8690db8616df6b8e4d2a01b73
#
_entry.id   3757f9b8690db8616df6b8e4d2a01b73
#
_cell.length_a   1.000
_cell.length_b   1.000
_cell.length_c   1.000
_cell.angle_alpha   90.00
_cell.angle_beta   90.00
_cell.angle_gamma   90.00
#
_symmetry.space_group_name_H-M   'P 1'
#
loop_
_entity.id
_entity.type
_entity.pdbx_description
1 polymer ?
#
loop_
_entity_poly.entity_id
_entity_poly.type
_entity_poly.pdbx_seq_one_letter_code
_entity_poly.pdbx_strand_id
1 'polypeptide(L)' 'MGWEFAALWIEDADSPWHWVWRRVADDSGRLIQESRPFQDLKLCVADAKKHGFDEGECGLI' A
#
# COMPACT_ATOMS: atom_id res chain seq x y z
N MET A 1 -1.66 10.68 9.66
CA MET A 1 -0.83 9.92 8.73
C MET A 1 -1.71 9.11 7.81
N GLY A 2 -1.58 9.27 6.56
CA GLY A 2 -2.43 8.62 5.58
C GLY A 2 -1.78 7.41 4.94
N TRP A 3 -2.59 6.49 4.48
CA TRP A 3 -2.15 5.30 3.77
C TRP A 3 -2.86 5.25 2.42
N GLU A 4 -2.11 4.90 1.38
CA GLU A 4 -2.66 4.76 0.04
C GLU A 4 -2.23 3.43 -0.54
N PHE A 5 -3.08 2.81 -1.33
CA PHE A 5 -2.76 1.60 -2.05
C PHE A 5 -2.93 1.90 -3.54
N ALA A 6 -1.93 1.56 -4.33
CA ALA A 6 -1.95 1.87 -5.75
C ALA A 6 -1.58 0.64 -6.58
N ALA A 7 -2.17 0.53 -7.75
CA ALA A 7 -1.80 -0.51 -8.69
C ALA A 7 -0.69 -0.01 -9.59
N LEU A 8 0.27 -0.89 -9.88
CA LEU A 8 1.37 -0.61 -10.77
C LEU A 8 1.37 -1.58 -11.93
N TRP A 9 1.71 -1.11 -13.10
CA TRP A 9 1.89 -1.97 -14.27
C TRP A 9 3.38 -2.23 -14.46
N ILE A 10 3.78 -3.50 -14.45
CA ILE A 10 5.16 -3.89 -14.67
C ILE A 10 5.21 -4.79 -15.91
N GLU A 11 5.75 -4.27 -17.00
CA GLU A 11 5.64 -4.91 -18.28
C GLU A 11 6.25 -6.28 -18.40
N ASP A 12 7.36 -6.53 -17.83
CA ASP A 12 8.09 -7.79 -17.99
C ASP A 12 7.77 -8.85 -16.95
N ALA A 13 6.76 -8.62 -16.13
CA ALA A 13 6.39 -9.58 -15.11
C ALA A 13 5.35 -10.56 -15.64
N ASP A 14 5.32 -11.77 -15.10
CA ASP A 14 4.32 -12.76 -15.45
C ASP A 14 2.92 -12.28 -15.18
N SER A 15 2.75 -11.57 -14.09
CA SER A 15 1.51 -10.91 -13.77
C SER A 15 1.81 -9.43 -13.74
N PRO A 16 1.41 -8.66 -14.74
CA PRO A 16 1.85 -7.27 -14.85
C PRO A 16 1.28 -6.32 -13.81
N TRP A 17 0.11 -6.64 -13.24
CA TRP A 17 -0.44 -5.76 -12.23
C TRP A 17 0.13 -6.11 -10.87
N HIS A 18 0.68 -5.09 -10.20
CA HIS A 18 1.22 -5.22 -8.85
C HIS A 18 0.62 -4.14 -7.98
N TRP A 19 0.76 -4.29 -6.68
CA TRP A 19 0.21 -3.35 -5.70
C TRP A 19 1.32 -2.83 -4.80
N VAL A 20 1.25 -1.54 -4.48
CA VAL A 20 2.15 -0.92 -3.49
C VAL A 20 1.32 -0.18 -2.48
N TRP A 21 1.82 -0.06 -1.27
CA TRP A 21 1.25 0.84 -0.29
C TRP A 21 2.18 2.05 -0.12
N ARG A 22 1.59 3.18 0.20
CA ARG A 22 2.32 4.40 0.46
C ARG A 22 1.83 5.00 1.75
N ARG A 23 2.75 5.60 2.48
CA ARG A 23 2.44 6.27 3.72
C ARG A 23 2.74 7.72 3.50
N VAL A 24 1.79 8.57 3.74
CA VAL A 24 1.91 10.00 3.47
C VAL A 24 1.64 10.83 4.73
N ALA A 25 2.24 12.00 4.79
CA ALA A 25 2.01 12.92 5.90
C ALA A 25 0.65 13.58 5.77
N ASP A 26 -0.07 13.75 6.88
CA ASP A 26 -1.40 14.33 6.85
C ASP A 26 -1.41 15.79 6.44
N ASP A 27 -0.41 16.52 6.81
CA ASP A 27 -0.42 17.98 6.61
C ASP A 27 -0.04 18.37 5.18
N SER A 28 0.81 17.64 4.51
CA SER A 28 1.30 18.05 3.21
C SER A 28 1.04 17.03 2.11
N GLY A 29 0.59 15.83 2.45
CA GLY A 29 0.46 14.75 1.49
C GLY A 29 1.80 14.22 1.00
N ARG A 30 2.89 14.59 1.66
CA ARG A 30 4.22 14.23 1.23
C ARG A 30 4.47 12.75 1.48
N LEU A 31 5.07 12.07 0.53
CA LEU A 31 5.40 10.66 0.66
C LEU A 31 6.46 10.45 1.75
N ILE A 32 6.13 9.64 2.73
CA ILE A 32 7.06 9.27 3.81
C ILE A 32 7.73 7.95 3.47
N GLN A 33 6.98 6.98 2.98
CA GLN A 33 7.50 5.65 2.73
C GLN A 33 6.64 4.96 1.67
N GLU A 34 7.25 4.11 0.88
CA GLU A 34 6.55 3.35 -0.15
C GLU A 34 7.05 1.91 -0.12
N SER A 35 6.17 0.95 -0.31
CA SER A 35 6.54 -0.45 -0.30
C SER A 35 7.14 -0.90 -1.62
N ARG A 36 7.70 -2.10 -1.62
CA ARG A 36 8.02 -2.79 -2.86
C ARG A 36 6.73 -3.24 -3.54
N PRO A 37 6.74 -3.58 -4.82
CA PRO A 37 5.56 -4.11 -5.49
C PRO A 37 5.20 -5.50 -4.98
N PHE A 38 3.90 -5.76 -4.83
CA PHE A 38 3.38 -7.08 -4.46
C PHE A 38 2.44 -7.56 -5.56
N GLN A 39 2.49 -8.84 -5.87
CA GLN A 39 1.61 -9.39 -6.89
C GLN A 39 0.16 -9.48 -6.44
N ASP A 40 -0.08 -9.50 -5.16
CA ASP A 40 -1.42 -9.70 -4.63
C ASP A 40 -1.73 -8.58 -3.64
N LEU A 41 -2.88 -8.00 -3.75
CA LEU A 41 -3.33 -6.95 -2.83
C LEU A 41 -3.32 -7.43 -1.37
N LYS A 42 -3.67 -8.69 -1.13
CA LYS A 42 -3.64 -9.24 0.22
C LYS A 42 -2.25 -9.19 0.81
N LEU A 43 -1.23 -9.49 0.01
CA LEU A 43 0.14 -9.44 0.47
C LEU A 43 0.57 -8.00 0.75
N CYS A 44 0.13 -7.08 -0.07
CA CYS A 44 0.42 -5.66 0.09
C CYS A 44 -0.19 -5.14 1.40
N VAL A 45 -1.45 -5.46 1.64
CA VAL A 45 -2.14 -5.03 2.87
C VAL A 45 -1.49 -5.67 4.10
N ALA A 46 -1.12 -6.94 4.02
CA ALA A 46 -0.45 -7.61 5.14
C ALA A 46 0.88 -6.94 5.49
N ASP A 47 1.64 -6.54 4.47
CA ASP A 47 2.90 -5.83 4.69
C ASP A 47 2.65 -4.45 5.29
N ALA A 48 1.64 -3.73 4.82
CA ALA A 48 1.28 -2.43 5.37
C ALA A 48 0.95 -2.55 6.86
N LYS A 49 0.23 -3.60 7.24
CA LYS A 49 -0.10 -3.82 8.65
C LYS A 49 1.13 -4.02 9.52
N LYS A 50 2.16 -4.64 8.97
CA LYS A 50 3.42 -4.79 9.70
C LYS A 50 4.10 -3.44 9.93
N HIS A 51 3.76 -2.44 9.14
CA HIS A 51 4.32 -1.11 9.24
C HIS A 51 3.39 -0.11 9.95
N GLY A 52 2.30 -0.60 10.50
CA GLY A 52 1.40 0.23 11.30
C GLY A 52 0.03 0.51 10.71
N PHE A 53 -0.27 0.01 9.53
CA PHE A 53 -1.60 0.19 8.96
C PHE A 53 -2.61 -0.60 9.76
N ASP A 54 -3.74 0.01 10.10
CA ASP A 54 -4.77 -0.64 10.86
C ASP A 54 -6.09 -0.53 10.12
N GLU A 55 -6.40 -1.54 9.31
CA GLU A 55 -7.63 -1.51 8.56
C GLU A 55 -8.85 -1.79 9.43
N GLY A 56 -8.66 -2.38 10.60
CA GLY A 56 -9.75 -2.64 11.52
C GLY A 56 -10.43 -1.38 11.99
N GLU A 57 -9.68 -0.32 12.19
CA GLU A 57 -10.27 0.91 12.58
C GLU A 57 -11.16 1.49 11.52
N CYS A 58 -10.80 1.32 10.28
CA CYS A 58 -11.59 1.87 9.21
C CYS A 58 -12.77 1.00 8.91
N GLY A 59 -12.66 -0.26 9.09
CA GLY A 59 -13.67 -1.18 8.67
C GLY A 59 -14.76 -1.45 9.64
N LEU A 60 -14.60 -0.96 10.83
CA LEU A 60 -15.48 -1.35 11.77
C LEU A 60 -16.64 -0.62 11.80
N ILE A 61 -17.43 -0.51 11.40
CA ILE A 61 -18.59 0.23 11.70
C ILE A 61 -19.86 -0.43 11.62
#